data_80e0ba3fa68dc817ed694b25a441930f
#
_entry.id   80e0ba3fa68dc817ed694b25a441930f
#
_cell.length_a   1.000
_cell.length_b   1.000
_cell.length_c   1.000
_cell.angle_alpha   90.00
_cell.angle_beta   90.00
_cell.angle_gamma   90.00
#
_symmetry.space_group_name_H-M   'P 1'
#
loop_
_entity.id
_entity.type
_entity.pdbx_description
1 polymer ?
#
loop_
_entity_poly.entity_id
_entity_poly.type
_entity_poly.pdbx_seq_one_letter_code
_entity_poly.pdbx_strand_id
1 'polypeptide(L)'
;MDIEQETPFRAFHDYRWDEVACLPYKEDGSAPFKAISRQVLFAQAKLGCELHYFEMAAGGYSTLERHEHMHAVMILRGHGRCLVGDQVRPVQPFDLVTIPSWAWHQFRATDGEPLGFLCMVNALRDRPQLPTEQELAALKANPAIAAFLIS
;
A
#
# COMPACT_ATOMS: atom_id res chain seq x y z
N MET A 1 4.50 -15.18 8.58
CA MET A 1 3.49 -16.23 8.38
C MET A 1 3.76 -16.91 7.04
N ASP A 2 3.95 -18.20 7.09
CA ASP A 2 4.16 -18.96 5.87
C ASP A 2 2.83 -19.40 5.30
N ILE A 3 2.71 -19.34 3.97
CA ILE A 3 1.58 -19.89 3.24
C ILE A 3 2.06 -21.17 2.56
N GLU A 4 1.52 -22.29 2.99
CA GLU A 4 1.75 -23.54 2.28
C GLU A 4 0.95 -23.52 0.99
N GLN A 5 1.64 -23.78 -0.11
CA GLN A 5 1.00 -23.92 -1.41
C GLN A 5 0.89 -25.41 -1.75
N GLU A 6 -0.32 -25.91 -1.73
CA GLU A 6 -0.57 -27.29 -2.17
C GLU A 6 -0.36 -27.46 -3.67
N THR A 7 -0.56 -26.39 -4.44
CA THR A 7 -0.29 -26.38 -5.87
C THR A 7 0.63 -25.23 -6.25
N PRO A 8 1.54 -25.40 -7.21
CA PRO A 8 2.44 -24.34 -7.65
C PRO A 8 1.74 -23.27 -8.52
N PHE A 9 0.49 -23.50 -8.93
CA PHE A 9 -0.23 -22.60 -9.83
C PHE A 9 -1.48 -22.06 -9.14
N ARG A 10 -1.68 -20.74 -9.24
CA ARG A 10 -2.87 -20.05 -8.77
C ARG A 10 -3.40 -19.19 -9.91
N ALA A 11 -4.52 -19.57 -10.45
CA ALA A 11 -5.12 -18.85 -11.57
C ALA A 11 -5.64 -17.48 -11.10
N PHE A 12 -5.52 -16.49 -11.98
CA PHE A 12 -6.02 -15.14 -11.77
C PHE A 12 -7.42 -15.00 -12.38
N HIS A 13 -8.35 -14.45 -11.61
CA HIS A 13 -9.70 -14.12 -12.04
C HIS A 13 -10.13 -12.79 -11.43
N ASP A 14 -10.24 -11.78 -12.22
CA ASP A 14 -10.78 -10.48 -11.79
C ASP A 14 -10.13 -9.98 -10.48
N TYR A 15 -8.81 -9.90 -10.46
CA TYR A 15 -7.99 -9.46 -9.32
C TYR A 15 -8.19 -10.31 -8.07
N ARG A 16 -8.46 -11.57 -8.29
CA ARG A 16 -8.46 -12.64 -7.29
C ARG A 16 -7.58 -13.78 -7.78
N TRP A 17 -6.96 -14.46 -6.83
CA TRP A 17 -6.17 -15.66 -7.12
C TRP A 17 -6.79 -16.84 -6.41
N ASP A 18 -6.79 -18.00 -7.07
CA ASP A 18 -7.34 -19.23 -6.50
C ASP A 18 -6.69 -19.54 -5.15
N GLU A 19 -7.50 -19.96 -4.19
CA GLU A 19 -7.09 -20.35 -2.82
C GLU A 19 -6.48 -19.20 -1.99
N VAL A 20 -6.54 -17.97 -2.45
CA VAL A 20 -6.06 -16.80 -1.70
C VAL A 20 -7.25 -16.07 -1.08
N ALA A 21 -7.24 -15.94 0.24
CA ALA A 21 -8.26 -15.17 0.95
C ALA A 21 -8.10 -13.67 0.65
N CYS A 22 -9.21 -13.01 0.36
CA CYS A 22 -9.28 -11.56 0.24
C CYS A 22 -9.97 -11.01 1.47
N LEU A 23 -9.22 -10.32 2.31
CA LEU A 23 -9.69 -9.86 3.62
C LEU A 23 -9.64 -8.33 3.69
N PRO A 24 -10.57 -7.71 4.43
CA PRO A 24 -10.42 -6.29 4.77
C PRO A 24 -9.08 -6.05 5.42
N TYR A 25 -8.36 -5.02 4.96
CA TYR A 25 -7.07 -4.66 5.54
C TYR A 25 -7.27 -3.59 6.60
N LYS A 26 -6.73 -3.88 7.80
CA LYS A 26 -6.75 -2.96 8.91
C LYS A 26 -5.47 -3.15 9.72
N GLU A 27 -4.69 -2.09 9.84
CA GLU A 27 -3.51 -2.07 10.69
C GLU A 27 -3.85 -1.61 12.10
N ASP A 28 -3.25 -2.27 13.10
CA ASP A 28 -3.39 -1.85 14.50
C ASP A 28 -2.80 -0.45 14.69
N GLY A 29 -3.57 0.42 15.34
CA GLY A 29 -3.17 1.79 15.60
C GLY A 29 -3.14 2.67 14.36
N SER A 30 -3.72 2.23 13.25
CA SER A 30 -3.77 3.01 12.03
C SER A 30 -4.66 4.24 12.18
N ALA A 31 -4.23 5.32 11.54
CA ALA A 31 -5.04 6.51 11.31
C ALA A 31 -6.05 6.27 10.18
N PRO A 32 -6.82 7.28 9.78
CA PRO A 32 -7.83 7.13 8.75
C PRO A 32 -7.30 6.48 7.48
N PHE A 33 -8.01 5.46 7.05
CA PHE A 33 -7.89 4.83 5.74
C PHE A 33 -9.30 4.46 5.27
N LYS A 34 -9.45 4.17 3.98
CA LYS A 34 -10.77 3.89 3.45
C LYS A 34 -10.75 2.74 2.46
N ALA A 35 -11.54 1.70 2.77
CA ALA A 35 -11.94 0.64 1.85
C ALA A 35 -10.77 -0.08 1.16
N ILE A 36 -9.87 -0.64 1.97
CA ILE A 36 -8.72 -1.40 1.47
C ILE A 36 -8.90 -2.88 1.77
N SER A 37 -8.62 -3.73 0.78
CA SER A 37 -8.51 -5.18 0.97
C SER A 37 -7.08 -5.64 0.72
N ARG A 38 -6.74 -6.79 1.29
CA ARG A 38 -5.42 -7.42 1.13
C ARG A 38 -5.56 -8.88 0.78
N GLN A 39 -4.75 -9.31 -0.17
CA GLN A 39 -4.52 -10.71 -0.48
C GLN A 39 -3.05 -11.01 -0.30
N VAL A 40 -2.69 -11.98 0.53
CA VAL A 40 -1.31 -12.45 0.68
C VAL A 40 -1.06 -13.51 -0.37
N LEU A 41 -0.31 -13.17 -1.40
CA LEU A 41 -0.09 -14.05 -2.55
C LEU A 41 1.06 -15.01 -2.31
N PHE A 42 2.04 -14.60 -1.54
CA PHE A 42 3.22 -15.39 -1.23
C PHE A 42 3.79 -14.96 0.12
N ALA A 43 4.09 -15.93 0.98
CA ALA A 43 4.75 -15.70 2.25
C ALA A 43 5.55 -16.94 2.64
N GLN A 44 6.88 -16.79 2.66
CA GLN A 44 7.80 -17.85 3.06
C GLN A 44 8.89 -17.26 3.96
N ALA A 45 9.00 -17.76 5.18
CA ALA A 45 10.00 -17.27 6.14
C ALA A 45 11.41 -17.33 5.58
N LYS A 46 11.73 -18.37 4.82
CA LYS A 46 13.06 -18.56 4.22
C LYS A 46 13.45 -17.47 3.23
N LEU A 47 12.47 -16.88 2.56
CA LEU A 47 12.73 -15.80 1.60
C LEU A 47 12.90 -14.44 2.27
N GLY A 48 12.37 -14.27 3.48
CA GLY A 48 12.46 -13.01 4.22
C GLY A 48 11.54 -11.91 3.71
N CYS A 49 10.72 -12.16 2.69
CA CYS A 49 9.76 -11.20 2.18
C CYS A 49 8.43 -11.87 1.83
N GLU A 50 7.41 -11.03 1.68
CA GLU A 50 6.06 -11.43 1.29
C GLU A 50 5.61 -10.64 0.08
N LEU A 51 4.76 -11.23 -0.74
CA LEU A 51 4.09 -10.57 -1.86
C LEU A 51 2.62 -10.47 -1.55
N HIS A 52 2.12 -9.22 -1.50
CA HIS A 52 0.72 -8.93 -1.26
C HIS A 52 0.09 -8.26 -2.46
N TYR A 53 -1.22 -8.41 -2.61
CA TYR A 53 -2.02 -7.56 -3.47
C TYR A 53 -2.99 -6.76 -2.60
N PHE A 54 -2.90 -5.43 -2.72
CA PHE A 54 -3.83 -4.50 -2.08
C PHE A 54 -4.75 -3.91 -3.12
N GLU A 55 -6.00 -3.74 -2.76
CA GLU A 55 -6.95 -3.01 -3.58
C GLU A 55 -7.75 -2.06 -2.70
N MET A 56 -7.75 -0.79 -3.08
CA MET A 56 -8.61 0.21 -2.46
C MET A 56 -9.75 0.56 -3.40
N ALA A 57 -10.95 0.68 -2.86
CA ALA A 57 -12.13 1.06 -3.62
C ALA A 57 -11.96 2.47 -4.19
N ALA A 58 -12.77 2.80 -5.18
CA ALA A 58 -12.80 4.14 -5.76
C ALA A 58 -12.90 5.21 -4.66
N GLY A 59 -12.08 6.23 -4.74
CA GLY A 59 -11.99 7.29 -3.72
C GLY A 59 -11.34 6.84 -2.40
N GLY A 60 -10.84 5.60 -2.33
CA GLY A 60 -10.15 5.10 -1.14
C GLY A 60 -8.76 5.69 -0.99
N TYR A 61 -8.22 5.53 0.22
CA TYR A 61 -6.87 6.01 0.54
C TYR A 61 -6.27 5.18 1.67
N SER A 62 -4.94 5.09 1.68
CA SER A 62 -4.20 4.45 2.76
C SER A 62 -3.87 5.44 3.87
N THR A 63 -3.41 4.92 5.00
CA THR A 63 -2.93 5.75 6.11
C THR A 63 -1.66 6.50 5.69
N LEU A 64 -1.56 7.77 6.06
CA LEU A 64 -0.30 8.52 5.97
C LEU A 64 0.62 8.03 7.09
N GLU A 65 1.70 7.36 6.71
CA GLU A 65 2.60 6.71 7.66
C GLU A 65 4.03 6.61 7.15
N ARG A 66 4.94 6.28 8.06
CA ARG A 66 6.32 5.88 7.73
C ARG A 66 6.75 4.73 8.63
N HIS A 67 7.72 3.97 8.18
CA HIS A 67 8.29 2.84 8.91
C HIS A 67 9.68 2.50 8.38
N GLU A 68 10.43 1.69 9.13
CA GLU A 68 11.77 1.29 8.73
C GLU A 68 11.76 0.32 7.55
N HIS A 69 10.84 -0.65 7.55
CA HIS A 69 10.78 -1.60 6.44
C HIS A 69 10.40 -0.91 5.13
N MET A 70 10.94 -1.45 4.03
CA MET A 70 10.74 -0.90 2.69
C MET A 70 9.62 -1.62 1.96
N HIS A 71 9.05 -0.96 0.96
CA HIS A 71 8.13 -1.58 0.02
C HIS A 71 8.62 -1.39 -1.41
N ALA A 72 8.37 -2.40 -2.25
CA ALA A 72 8.40 -2.25 -3.70
C ALA A 72 6.97 -2.49 -4.19
N VAL A 73 6.41 -1.51 -4.87
CA VAL A 73 5.01 -1.50 -5.29
C VAL A 73 4.92 -1.42 -6.81
N MET A 74 4.11 -2.27 -7.40
CA MET A 74 3.76 -2.19 -8.82
C MET A 74 2.25 -2.05 -8.97
N ILE A 75 1.82 -0.97 -9.61
CA ILE A 75 0.40 -0.75 -9.88
C ILE A 75 -0.08 -1.77 -10.90
N LEU A 76 -1.19 -2.43 -10.65
CA LEU A 76 -1.80 -3.38 -11.58
C LEU A 76 -3.14 -2.91 -12.12
N ARG A 77 -3.89 -2.11 -11.37
CA ARG A 77 -5.26 -1.75 -11.70
C ARG A 77 -5.54 -0.31 -11.33
N GLY A 78 -6.21 0.40 -12.23
CA GLY A 78 -6.72 1.73 -11.96
C GLY A 78 -5.68 2.83 -11.99
N HIS A 79 -6.11 4.01 -11.59
CA HIS A 79 -5.31 5.22 -11.53
C HIS A 79 -5.45 5.84 -10.15
N GLY A 80 -4.42 6.54 -9.73
CA GLY A 80 -4.43 7.22 -8.45
C GLY A 80 -3.29 8.20 -8.33
N ARG A 81 -3.03 8.62 -7.11
CA ARG A 81 -1.90 9.48 -6.76
C ARG A 81 -1.19 8.91 -5.56
N CYS A 82 0.09 9.16 -5.49
CA CYS A 82 0.93 8.64 -4.41
C CYS A 82 1.87 9.72 -3.90
N LEU A 83 1.97 9.80 -2.56
CA LEU A 83 2.99 10.57 -1.88
C LEU A 83 4.10 9.62 -1.45
N VAL A 84 5.34 9.93 -1.81
CA VAL A 84 6.55 9.29 -1.26
C VAL A 84 7.56 10.39 -0.94
N GLY A 85 7.91 10.51 0.34
CA GLY A 85 8.80 11.57 0.80
C GLY A 85 8.19 12.96 0.63
N ASP A 86 8.74 13.74 -0.27
CA ASP A 86 8.25 15.08 -0.61
C ASP A 86 7.63 15.16 -2.01
N GLN A 87 7.47 14.03 -2.69
CA GLN A 87 6.95 13.97 -4.04
C GLN A 87 5.55 13.41 -4.08
N VAL A 88 4.67 14.10 -4.79
CA VAL A 88 3.32 13.62 -5.12
C VAL A 88 3.25 13.38 -6.61
N ARG A 89 2.89 12.17 -7.03
CA ARG A 89 2.85 11.77 -8.43
C ARG A 89 1.55 11.03 -8.75
N PRO A 90 1.02 11.20 -9.97
CA PRO A 90 0.00 10.28 -10.46
C PRO A 90 0.62 8.91 -10.70
N VAL A 91 -0.17 7.86 -10.51
CA VAL A 91 0.24 6.48 -10.75
C VAL A 91 -0.79 5.78 -11.63
N GLN A 92 -0.31 4.84 -12.45
CA GLN A 92 -1.10 4.08 -13.40
C GLN A 92 -0.54 2.65 -13.51
N PRO A 93 -1.26 1.73 -14.18
CA PRO A 93 -0.82 0.34 -14.29
C PRO A 93 0.61 0.21 -14.81
N PHE A 94 1.34 -0.68 -14.15
CA PHE A 94 2.74 -1.03 -14.36
C PHE A 94 3.75 0.02 -13.88
N ASP A 95 3.33 1.15 -13.34
CA ASP A 95 4.24 2.03 -12.65
C ASP A 95 4.85 1.33 -11.45
N LEU A 96 6.14 1.54 -11.23
CA LEU A 96 6.88 1.02 -10.10
C LEU A 96 7.14 2.13 -9.08
N VAL A 97 6.74 1.88 -7.84
CA VAL A 97 6.94 2.82 -6.74
C VAL A 97 7.77 2.15 -5.65
N THR A 98 8.92 2.72 -5.34
CA THR A 98 9.74 2.29 -4.21
C THR A 98 9.48 3.20 -3.03
N ILE A 99 9.19 2.63 -1.88
CA ILE A 99 9.02 3.35 -0.63
C ILE A 99 10.23 3.06 0.25
N PRO A 100 11.19 4.00 0.33
CA PRO A 100 12.38 3.82 1.16
C PRO A 100 12.06 3.82 2.65
N SER A 101 13.02 3.32 3.44
CA SER A 101 12.92 3.40 4.91
C SER A 101 12.65 4.83 5.36
N TRP A 102 11.69 4.98 6.27
CA TRP A 102 11.31 6.23 6.93
C TRP A 102 10.74 7.33 6.02
N ALA A 103 10.45 7.02 4.75
CA ALA A 103 9.77 7.97 3.88
C ALA A 103 8.27 8.02 4.22
N TRP A 104 7.73 9.23 4.41
CA TRP A 104 6.29 9.41 4.50
C TRP A 104 5.64 8.97 3.20
N HIS A 105 4.55 8.21 3.30
CA HIS A 105 3.85 7.73 2.10
C HIS A 105 2.36 7.57 2.33
N GLN A 106 1.61 7.74 1.26
CA GLN A 106 0.17 7.50 1.19
C GLN A 106 -0.24 7.28 -0.24
N PHE A 107 -1.15 6.34 -0.47
CA PHE A 107 -1.80 6.12 -1.76
C PHE A 107 -3.24 6.62 -1.74
N ARG A 108 -3.70 7.12 -2.86
CA ARG A 108 -5.10 7.53 -3.08
C ARG A 108 -5.59 7.03 -4.41
N ALA A 109 -6.74 6.32 -4.41
CA ALA A 109 -7.45 5.97 -5.63
C ALA A 109 -8.21 7.19 -6.15
N THR A 110 -8.43 7.26 -7.46
CA THR A 110 -9.36 8.24 -8.04
C THR A 110 -10.80 7.93 -7.61
N ASP A 111 -11.69 8.90 -7.76
CA ASP A 111 -13.08 8.72 -7.37
C ASP A 111 -13.85 7.76 -8.30
N GLY A 112 -13.35 7.49 -9.50
CA GLY A 112 -14.04 6.74 -10.52
C GLY A 112 -13.74 5.25 -10.61
N GLU A 113 -12.63 4.78 -9.99
CA GLU A 113 -12.19 3.40 -10.13
C GLU A 113 -11.34 2.93 -8.95
N PRO A 114 -11.30 1.61 -8.68
CA PRO A 114 -10.39 1.06 -7.68
C PRO A 114 -8.93 1.23 -8.09
N LEU A 115 -8.04 1.30 -7.10
CA LEU A 115 -6.59 1.25 -7.28
C LEU A 115 -6.08 -0.06 -6.70
N GLY A 116 -5.47 -0.89 -7.53
CA GLY A 116 -4.91 -2.16 -7.09
C GLY A 116 -3.42 -2.26 -7.38
N PHE A 117 -2.64 -2.80 -6.45
CA PHE A 117 -1.20 -2.90 -6.61
C PHE A 117 -0.60 -4.10 -5.88
N LEU A 118 0.46 -4.63 -6.49
CA LEU A 118 1.33 -5.61 -5.83
C LEU A 118 2.27 -4.87 -4.88
N CYS A 119 2.52 -5.46 -3.73
CA CYS A 119 3.46 -4.94 -2.75
C CYS A 119 4.39 -6.06 -2.29
N MET A 120 5.67 -5.90 -2.52
CA MET A 120 6.70 -6.75 -1.92
C MET A 120 7.22 -6.05 -0.67
N VAL A 121 7.20 -6.75 0.44
CA VAL A 121 7.52 -6.18 1.75
C VAL A 121 8.30 -7.19 2.60
N ASN A 122 9.10 -6.70 3.53
CA ASN A 122 9.80 -7.56 4.49
C ASN A 122 8.81 -8.43 5.26
N ALA A 123 9.20 -9.68 5.55
CA ALA A 123 8.42 -10.56 6.41
C ALA A 123 8.37 -10.02 7.84
N LEU A 124 9.50 -9.51 8.35
CA LEU A 124 9.56 -8.82 9.63
C LEU A 124 9.36 -7.33 9.42
N ARG A 125 8.33 -6.78 10.08
CA ARG A 125 7.92 -5.39 9.89
C ARG A 125 7.85 -4.69 11.23
N ASP A 126 8.39 -3.47 11.28
CA ASP A 126 8.20 -2.57 12.39
C ASP A 126 6.80 -1.93 12.34
N ARG A 127 6.37 -1.40 13.48
CA ARG A 127 5.08 -0.72 13.57
C ARG A 127 5.12 0.62 12.84
N PRO A 128 4.16 0.93 11.97
CA PRO A 128 4.09 2.22 11.32
C PRO A 128 3.98 3.37 12.33
N GLN A 129 4.64 4.49 11.99
CA GLN A 129 4.56 5.74 12.73
C GLN A 129 3.63 6.69 12.01
N LEU A 130 2.76 7.33 12.79
CA LEU A 130 1.89 8.40 12.29
C LEU A 130 2.56 9.75 12.55
N PRO A 131 2.26 10.77 11.71
CA PRO A 131 2.85 12.09 11.94
C PRO A 131 2.29 12.73 13.21
N THR A 132 3.18 13.38 13.95
CA THR A 132 2.79 14.32 14.99
C THR A 132 2.16 15.55 14.35
N GLU A 133 1.48 16.40 15.14
CA GLU A 133 0.93 17.66 14.64
C GLU A 133 2.01 18.54 13.99
N GLN A 134 3.19 18.57 14.59
CA GLN A 134 4.33 19.33 14.09
C GLN A 134 4.86 18.77 12.78
N GLU A 135 4.98 17.45 12.69
CA GLU A 135 5.41 16.77 11.45
C GLU A 135 4.39 16.98 10.33
N LEU A 136 3.10 16.88 10.65
CA LEU A 136 2.05 17.11 9.68
C LEU A 136 2.06 18.56 9.16
N ALA A 137 2.26 19.53 10.05
CA ALA A 137 2.41 20.93 9.66
C ALA A 137 3.60 21.14 8.75
N ALA A 138 4.73 20.49 9.03
CA ALA A 138 5.92 20.55 8.19
C ALA A 138 5.67 19.95 6.80
N LEU A 139 4.95 18.82 6.72
CA LEU A 139 4.55 18.23 5.44
C LEU A 139 3.64 19.17 4.65
N LYS A 140 2.67 19.77 5.28
CA LYS A 140 1.71 20.69 4.64
C LYS A 140 2.32 22.03 4.25
N ALA A 141 3.53 22.34 4.69
CA ALA A 141 4.26 23.51 4.20
C ALA A 141 4.57 23.39 2.70
N ASN A 142 4.63 22.18 2.15
CA ASN A 142 4.67 21.94 0.71
C ASN A 142 3.24 21.98 0.16
N PRO A 143 2.89 22.95 -0.74
CA PRO A 143 1.53 23.09 -1.24
C PRO A 143 1.00 21.86 -1.97
N ALA A 144 1.86 21.12 -2.68
CA ALA A 144 1.46 19.89 -3.37
C ALA A 144 1.05 18.80 -2.37
N ILE A 145 1.78 18.68 -1.29
CA ILE A 145 1.46 17.72 -0.22
C ILE A 145 0.19 18.16 0.50
N ALA A 146 0.05 19.44 0.84
CA ALA A 146 -1.15 19.95 1.49
C ALA A 146 -2.41 19.70 0.66
N ALA A 147 -2.32 19.86 -0.65
CA ALA A 147 -3.42 19.58 -1.56
C ALA A 147 -3.74 18.08 -1.66
N PHE A 148 -2.74 17.23 -1.52
CA PHE A 148 -2.88 15.78 -1.62
C PHE A 148 -3.44 15.14 -0.34
N LEU A 149 -3.00 15.59 0.82
CA LEU A 149 -3.36 14.95 2.08
C LEU A 149 -4.85 15.11 2.38
N ILE A 150 -5.43 14.01 2.86
CA ILE A 150 -6.78 14.01 3.40
C ILE A 150 -6.68 14.41 4.86
N SER A 151 -7.31 15.52 5.16
CA SER A 151 -7.40 16.03 6.53
C SER A 151 -8.61 15.46 7.26
#